data_d76cb94bbf80108779b7ff279b95aa9a
#
_entry.id   d76cb94bbf80108779b7ff279b95aa9a
#
_cell.length_a   1.000
_cell.length_b   1.000
_cell.length_c   1.000
_cell.angle_alpha   90.00
_cell.angle_beta   90.00
_cell.angle_gamma   90.00
#
_symmetry.space_group_name_H-M   'P 1'
#
loop_
_entity.id
_entity.type
_entity.pdbx_description
1 polymer ?
#
loop_
_entity_poly.entity_id
_entity_poly.type
_entity_poly.pdbx_seq_one_letter_code
_entity_poly.pdbx_strand_id
1 'polypeptide(L)'
;MVTVLEAYKAVLEQGKNARGVTFETKEEQKVAHDLFLLTTKPVLYVANVDEASAKTGNEYSKKVEEIAKEEGAECMVIAAKTEEDIASLETYEDKLMFLEELGLEESGVNRLIKKAYALLNLETFITAGEMEVKAWTYHKGWKAPHPYRLREGIHPCRGHQV
;
A
#
# COMPACT_ATOMS: atom_id res chain seq x y z
N MET A 1 -22.96 17.83 -9.67
CA MET A 1 -21.67 18.37 -10.16
C MET A 1 -21.23 19.61 -9.43
N VAL A 2 -22.03 20.68 -9.37
CA VAL A 2 -21.67 21.95 -8.69
C VAL A 2 -21.34 21.72 -7.23
N THR A 3 -22.16 20.98 -6.49
CA THR A 3 -21.97 20.64 -5.07
C THR A 3 -20.62 19.98 -4.78
N VAL A 4 -20.18 19.07 -5.65
CA VAL A 4 -18.88 18.37 -5.51
C VAL A 4 -17.72 19.34 -5.68
N LEU A 5 -17.81 20.22 -6.68
CA LEU A 5 -16.79 21.23 -6.96
C LEU A 5 -16.69 22.26 -5.82
N GLU A 6 -17.82 22.71 -5.29
CA GLU A 6 -17.87 23.65 -4.15
C GLU A 6 -17.29 23.03 -2.88
N ALA A 7 -17.60 21.76 -2.60
CA ALA A 7 -17.06 21.05 -1.46
C ALA A 7 -15.53 20.91 -1.54
N TYR A 8 -15.02 20.52 -2.70
CA TYR A 8 -13.57 20.45 -2.91
C TYR A 8 -12.90 21.82 -2.87
N LYS A 9 -13.51 22.83 -3.49
CA LYS A 9 -12.98 24.19 -3.47
C LYS A 9 -12.82 24.70 -2.03
N ALA A 10 -13.86 24.56 -1.20
CA ALA A 10 -13.84 25.02 0.18
C ALA A 10 -12.72 24.40 1.02
N VAL A 11 -12.39 23.12 0.79
CA VAL A 11 -11.32 22.40 1.51
C VAL A 11 -9.94 22.81 0.98
N LEU A 12 -9.78 22.89 -0.34
CA LEU A 12 -8.52 23.24 -0.98
C LEU A 12 -8.12 24.69 -0.72
N GLU A 13 -9.07 25.64 -0.66
CA GLU A 13 -8.83 27.04 -0.28
C GLU A 13 -8.31 27.19 1.17
N GLN A 14 -8.61 26.22 2.04
CA GLN A 14 -8.05 26.14 3.39
C GLN A 14 -6.67 25.47 3.45
N GLY A 15 -6.10 25.07 2.32
CA GLY A 15 -4.83 24.35 2.25
C GLY A 15 -4.92 22.89 2.72
N LYS A 16 -6.14 22.33 2.85
CA LYS A 16 -6.36 20.95 3.29
C LYS A 16 -6.46 20.00 2.10
N ASN A 17 -6.19 18.71 2.36
CA ASN A 17 -6.31 17.66 1.35
C ASN A 17 -7.78 17.32 1.06
N ALA A 18 -8.12 17.10 -0.20
CA ALA A 18 -9.47 16.74 -0.63
C ALA A 18 -9.89 15.31 -0.24
N ARG A 19 -8.96 14.46 0.22
CA ARG A 19 -9.23 13.06 0.60
C ARG A 19 -10.16 12.91 1.80
N GLY A 20 -10.28 13.92 2.64
CA GLY A 20 -11.20 13.94 3.78
C GLY A 20 -12.66 14.23 3.40
N VAL A 21 -12.94 14.60 2.15
CA VAL A 21 -14.30 14.89 1.69
C VAL A 21 -14.96 13.59 1.23
N THR A 22 -16.09 13.26 1.84
CA THR A 22 -16.89 12.09 1.47
C THR A 22 -18.20 12.50 0.82
N PHE A 23 -18.67 11.72 -0.15
CA PHE A 23 -19.93 11.93 -0.84
C PHE A 23 -20.84 10.72 -0.63
N GLU A 24 -22.11 10.96 -0.38
CA GLU A 24 -23.08 9.90 -0.08
C GLU A 24 -23.66 9.26 -1.33
N THR A 25 -23.86 10.05 -2.39
CA THR A 25 -24.49 9.57 -3.63
C THR A 25 -23.47 8.99 -4.60
N LYS A 26 -23.84 7.91 -5.29
CA LYS A 26 -22.99 7.28 -6.31
C LYS A 26 -22.64 8.22 -7.47
N GLU A 27 -23.55 9.14 -7.77
CA GLU A 27 -23.36 10.14 -8.84
C GLU A 27 -22.29 11.15 -8.46
N GLU A 28 -22.31 11.65 -7.21
CA GLU A 28 -21.29 12.55 -6.70
C GLU A 28 -19.93 11.85 -6.57
N GLN A 29 -19.90 10.61 -6.09
CA GLN A 29 -18.70 9.80 -6.04
C GLN A 29 -18.07 9.62 -7.42
N LYS A 30 -18.89 9.39 -8.45
CA LYS A 30 -18.43 9.30 -9.83
C LYS A 30 -17.82 10.61 -10.31
N VAL A 31 -18.52 11.73 -10.10
CA VAL A 31 -18.00 13.06 -10.45
C VAL A 31 -16.70 13.35 -9.72
N ALA A 32 -16.63 13.05 -8.42
CA ALA A 32 -15.43 13.22 -7.60
C ALA A 32 -14.24 12.40 -8.14
N HIS A 33 -14.50 11.17 -8.54
CA HIS A 33 -13.49 10.29 -9.14
C HIS A 33 -13.01 10.81 -10.51
N ASP A 34 -13.92 11.29 -11.35
CA ASP A 34 -13.61 11.77 -12.69
C ASP A 34 -12.80 13.08 -12.70
N LEU A 35 -12.72 13.79 -11.58
CA LEU A 35 -11.88 14.97 -11.42
C LEU A 35 -10.39 14.66 -11.26
N PHE A 36 -10.02 13.43 -10.91
CA PHE A 36 -8.64 12.96 -10.77
C PHE A 36 -7.73 13.85 -9.90
N LEU A 37 -8.26 14.46 -8.84
CA LEU A 37 -7.48 15.34 -7.98
C LEU A 37 -6.36 14.55 -7.26
N LEU A 38 -5.14 15.08 -7.25
CA LEU A 38 -4.01 14.46 -6.57
C LEU A 38 -4.25 14.32 -5.07
N THR A 39 -4.87 15.31 -4.47
CA THR A 39 -5.14 15.36 -3.03
C THR A 39 -6.26 14.42 -2.58
N THR A 40 -6.99 13.77 -3.49
CA THR A 40 -7.96 12.70 -3.16
C THR A 40 -7.31 11.32 -3.11
N LYS A 41 -6.10 11.17 -3.67
CA LYS A 41 -5.42 9.85 -3.70
C LYS A 41 -4.99 9.42 -2.30
N PRO A 42 -5.05 8.11 -1.99
CA PRO A 42 -4.51 7.60 -0.74
C PRO A 42 -3.00 7.85 -0.65
N VAL A 43 -2.52 8.11 0.54
CA VAL A 43 -1.10 8.41 0.81
C VAL A 43 -0.59 7.49 1.91
N LEU A 44 0.61 6.98 1.70
CA LEU A 44 1.41 6.29 2.71
C LEU A 44 2.66 7.13 2.97
N TYR A 45 2.83 7.57 4.21
CA TYR A 45 4.05 8.25 4.64
C TYR A 45 5.13 7.23 4.97
N VAL A 46 6.29 7.36 4.35
CA VAL A 46 7.44 6.49 4.60
C VAL A 46 8.56 7.35 5.19
N ALA A 47 8.79 7.24 6.50
CA ALA A 47 9.84 7.95 7.19
C ALA A 47 11.14 7.17 7.07
N ASN A 48 12.08 7.67 6.26
CA ASN A 48 13.40 7.08 6.15
C ASN A 48 14.27 7.53 7.33
N VAL A 49 14.82 6.57 8.05
CA VAL A 49 15.65 6.79 9.24
C VAL A 49 16.99 6.07 9.10
N ASP A 50 17.90 6.35 10.04
CA ASP A 50 19.14 5.62 10.21
C ASP A 50 18.91 4.22 10.76
N GLU A 51 19.93 3.35 10.65
CA GLU A 51 19.88 1.96 11.10
C GLU A 51 19.51 1.82 12.58
N ALA A 52 20.10 2.66 13.45
CA ALA A 52 19.85 2.65 14.88
C ALA A 52 18.36 2.95 15.22
N SER A 53 17.68 3.70 14.37
CA SER A 53 16.28 4.09 14.52
C SER A 53 15.30 3.21 13.72
N ALA A 54 15.79 2.19 13.02
CA ALA A 54 14.97 1.34 12.13
C ALA A 54 13.79 0.67 12.85
N LYS A 55 13.97 0.29 14.11
CA LYS A 55 12.96 -0.39 14.93
C LYS A 55 11.99 0.57 15.61
N THR A 56 12.50 1.64 16.20
CA THR A 56 11.72 2.52 17.10
C THR A 56 11.39 3.88 16.49
N GLY A 57 11.98 4.21 15.35
CA GLY A 57 11.91 5.54 14.77
C GLY A 57 12.73 6.56 15.56
N ASN A 58 12.68 7.80 15.13
CA ASN A 58 13.30 8.96 15.76
C ASN A 58 12.26 10.06 16.02
N GLU A 59 12.67 11.20 16.57
CA GLU A 59 11.78 12.32 16.85
C GLU A 59 11.08 12.88 15.61
N TYR A 60 11.76 12.85 14.46
CA TYR A 60 11.17 13.31 13.19
C TYR A 60 10.12 12.34 12.66
N SER A 61 10.40 11.03 12.74
CA SER A 61 9.43 10.01 12.32
C SER A 61 8.16 10.04 13.17
N LYS A 62 8.26 10.34 14.47
CA LYS A 62 7.09 10.53 15.35
C LYS A 62 6.25 11.72 14.95
N LYS A 63 6.87 12.85 14.57
CA LYS A 63 6.14 14.01 14.05
C LYS A 63 5.42 13.69 12.73
N VAL A 64 6.06 12.93 11.85
CA VAL A 64 5.41 12.47 10.62
C VAL A 64 4.23 11.55 10.92
N GLU A 65 4.36 10.67 11.92
CA GLU A 65 3.27 9.81 12.36
C GLU A 65 2.08 10.60 12.92
N GLU A 66 2.33 11.66 13.68
CA GLU A 66 1.30 12.57 14.18
C GLU A 66 0.53 13.24 13.02
N ILE A 67 1.27 13.81 12.04
CA ILE A 67 0.67 14.42 10.84
C ILE A 67 -0.14 13.37 10.06
N ALA A 68 0.41 12.18 9.87
CA ALA A 68 -0.28 11.11 9.17
C ALA A 68 -1.60 10.73 9.86
N LYS A 69 -1.60 10.66 11.20
CA LYS A 69 -2.83 10.41 12.00
C LYS A 69 -3.87 11.53 11.84
N GLU A 70 -3.44 12.79 11.83
CA GLU A 70 -4.34 13.94 11.63
C GLU A 70 -4.99 13.90 10.23
N GLU A 71 -4.24 13.47 9.22
CA GLU A 71 -4.74 13.34 7.85
C GLU A 71 -5.50 12.02 7.57
N GLY A 72 -5.55 11.11 8.53
CA GLY A 72 -6.12 9.76 8.33
C GLY A 72 -5.31 8.91 7.34
N ALA A 73 -4.01 9.19 7.20
CA ALA A 73 -3.09 8.44 6.37
C ALA A 73 -2.29 7.41 7.18
N GLU A 74 -1.77 6.39 6.51
CA GLU A 74 -0.85 5.46 7.15
C GLU A 74 0.58 6.00 7.15
N CYS A 75 1.35 5.59 8.16
CA CYS A 75 2.78 5.87 8.27
C CYS A 75 3.56 4.58 8.51
N MET A 76 4.80 4.55 8.05
CA MET A 76 5.77 3.51 8.39
C MET A 76 7.19 4.08 8.44
N VAL A 77 8.01 3.40 9.23
CA VAL A 77 9.44 3.70 9.33
C VAL A 77 10.22 2.66 8.54
N ILE A 78 11.23 3.13 7.80
CA ILE A 78 12.16 2.29 7.02
C ILE A 78 13.57 2.86 7.14
N ALA A 79 14.58 1.98 7.18
CA ALA A 79 15.98 2.36 7.02
C ALA A 79 16.46 1.89 5.65
N ALA A 80 16.39 2.77 4.66
CA ALA A 80 16.65 2.41 3.26
C ALA A 80 18.07 1.85 3.03
N LYS A 81 19.07 2.32 3.78
CA LYS A 81 20.43 1.79 3.72
C LYS A 81 20.49 0.34 4.20
N THR A 82 19.84 0.04 5.32
CA THR A 82 19.73 -1.33 5.84
C THR A 82 19.03 -2.26 4.84
N GLU A 83 18.00 -1.78 4.15
CA GLU A 83 17.32 -2.55 3.10
C GLU A 83 18.22 -2.83 1.90
N GLU A 84 19.11 -1.89 1.53
CA GLU A 84 20.13 -2.10 0.51
C GLU A 84 21.13 -3.18 0.93
N ASP A 85 21.59 -3.14 2.18
CA ASP A 85 22.50 -4.14 2.74
C ASP A 85 21.84 -5.54 2.74
N ILE A 86 20.58 -5.65 3.18
CA ILE A 86 19.80 -6.90 3.12
C ILE A 86 19.63 -7.39 1.67
N ALA A 87 19.37 -6.49 0.74
CA ALA A 87 19.18 -6.85 -0.66
C ALA A 87 20.45 -7.39 -1.31
N SER A 88 21.63 -6.92 -0.86
CA SER A 88 22.93 -7.34 -1.35
C SER A 88 23.35 -8.75 -0.90
N LEU A 89 22.72 -9.31 0.14
CA LEU A 89 22.99 -10.66 0.62
C LEU A 89 22.49 -11.71 -0.38
N GLU A 90 23.31 -12.70 -0.68
CA GLU A 90 23.01 -13.69 -1.71
C GLU A 90 22.03 -14.76 -1.23
N THR A 91 22.18 -15.21 0.04
CA THR A 91 21.36 -16.32 0.54
C THR A 91 20.19 -15.81 1.39
N TYR A 92 19.12 -16.61 1.40
CA TYR A 92 17.97 -16.32 2.24
C TYR A 92 18.29 -16.44 3.74
N GLU A 93 19.17 -17.37 4.07
CA GLU A 93 19.62 -17.62 5.44
C GLU A 93 20.39 -16.42 6.00
N ASP A 94 21.30 -15.83 5.22
CA ASP A 94 22.03 -14.63 5.61
C ASP A 94 21.10 -13.45 5.84
N LYS A 95 20.06 -13.31 4.99
CA LYS A 95 19.03 -12.27 5.18
C LYS A 95 18.29 -12.43 6.49
N LEU A 96 17.91 -13.65 6.85
CA LEU A 96 17.24 -13.92 8.12
C LEU A 96 18.14 -13.61 9.31
N MET A 97 19.40 -14.08 9.29
CA MET A 97 20.35 -13.80 10.36
C MET A 97 20.57 -12.30 10.55
N PHE A 98 20.70 -11.55 9.47
CA PHE A 98 20.88 -10.11 9.52
C PHE A 98 19.65 -9.38 10.09
N LEU A 99 18.44 -9.83 9.71
CA LEU A 99 17.20 -9.30 10.28
C LEU A 99 17.09 -9.58 11.78
N GLU A 100 17.47 -10.80 12.23
CA GLU A 100 17.48 -11.17 13.64
C GLU A 100 18.48 -10.32 14.44
N GLU A 101 19.66 -10.05 13.90
CA GLU A 101 20.69 -9.20 14.53
C GLU A 101 20.15 -7.76 14.75
N LEU A 102 19.41 -7.23 13.79
CA LEU A 102 18.75 -5.94 13.89
C LEU A 102 17.47 -5.95 14.74
N GLY A 103 17.02 -7.13 15.15
CA GLY A 103 15.78 -7.33 15.90
C GLY A 103 14.52 -6.99 15.08
N LEU A 104 14.58 -7.19 13.76
CA LEU A 104 13.48 -7.02 12.83
C LEU A 104 12.87 -8.39 12.46
N GLU A 105 11.55 -8.48 12.46
CA GLU A 105 10.84 -9.71 12.08
C GLU A 105 10.81 -9.92 10.56
N GLU A 106 10.76 -8.84 9.81
CA GLU A 106 10.76 -8.84 8.35
C GLU A 106 11.39 -7.56 7.79
N SER A 107 11.80 -7.60 6.52
CA SER A 107 12.38 -6.42 5.85
C SER A 107 11.34 -5.30 5.74
N GLY A 108 11.82 -4.06 5.77
CA GLY A 108 10.98 -2.88 5.57
C GLY A 108 10.33 -2.86 4.20
N VAL A 109 11.01 -3.38 3.18
CA VAL A 109 10.45 -3.52 1.83
C VAL A 109 9.23 -4.44 1.82
N ASN A 110 9.28 -5.58 2.50
CA ASN A 110 8.12 -6.48 2.59
C ASN A 110 6.94 -5.80 3.31
N ARG A 111 7.21 -5.09 4.42
CA ARG A 111 6.20 -4.29 5.12
C ARG A 111 5.62 -3.20 4.22
N LEU A 112 6.46 -2.53 3.43
CA LEU A 112 6.03 -1.50 2.47
C LEU A 112 5.08 -2.07 1.43
N ILE A 113 5.43 -3.21 0.83
CA ILE A 113 4.59 -3.89 -0.17
C ILE A 113 3.24 -4.26 0.45
N LYS A 114 3.22 -4.88 1.63
CA LYS A 114 1.97 -5.25 2.32
C LYS A 114 1.09 -4.03 2.58
N LYS A 115 1.67 -2.95 3.11
CA LYS A 115 0.94 -1.70 3.37
C LYS A 115 0.43 -1.03 2.09
N ALA A 116 1.22 -1.00 1.02
CA ALA A 116 0.81 -0.44 -0.27
C ALA A 116 -0.36 -1.23 -0.88
N TYR A 117 -0.32 -2.56 -0.82
CA TYR A 117 -1.42 -3.41 -1.26
C TYR A 117 -2.69 -3.18 -0.43
N ALA A 118 -2.56 -3.09 0.89
CA ALA A 118 -3.67 -2.79 1.78
C ALA A 118 -4.27 -1.41 1.50
N LEU A 119 -3.43 -0.38 1.35
CA LEU A 119 -3.83 0.99 1.05
C LEU A 119 -4.61 1.11 -0.26
N LEU A 120 -4.15 0.39 -1.29
CA LEU A 120 -4.80 0.36 -2.60
C LEU A 120 -5.93 -0.66 -2.68
N ASN A 121 -6.19 -1.38 -1.59
CA ASN A 121 -7.20 -2.45 -1.52
C ASN A 121 -7.01 -3.52 -2.62
N LEU A 122 -5.76 -3.92 -2.81
CA LEU A 122 -5.35 -4.89 -3.82
C LEU A 122 -5.14 -6.29 -3.24
N GLU A 123 -5.42 -7.28 -4.05
CA GLU A 123 -5.10 -8.69 -3.80
C GLU A 123 -4.49 -9.29 -5.06
N THR A 124 -3.68 -10.33 -4.89
CA THR A 124 -3.05 -11.05 -6.00
C THR A 124 -3.45 -12.52 -5.97
N PHE A 125 -3.77 -13.07 -7.11
CA PHE A 125 -3.88 -14.51 -7.30
C PHE A 125 -2.94 -14.98 -8.41
N ILE A 126 -2.53 -16.23 -8.33
CA ILE A 126 -1.62 -16.84 -9.29
C ILE A 126 -2.40 -17.91 -10.08
N THR A 127 -2.28 -17.86 -11.39
CA THR A 127 -2.71 -18.93 -12.26
C THR A 127 -1.49 -19.71 -12.73
N ALA A 128 -1.54 -21.02 -12.63
CA ALA A 128 -0.48 -21.92 -13.11
C ALA A 128 -1.07 -22.87 -14.14
N GLY A 129 -0.46 -22.94 -15.30
CA GLY A 129 -0.76 -23.85 -16.39
C GLY A 129 0.53 -24.51 -16.89
N GLU A 130 0.42 -25.45 -17.82
CA GLU A 130 1.59 -26.15 -18.38
C GLU A 130 2.55 -25.21 -19.12
N MET A 131 1.99 -24.14 -19.71
CA MET A 131 2.76 -23.22 -20.56
C MET A 131 3.13 -21.91 -19.86
N GLU A 132 2.37 -21.50 -18.82
CA GLU A 132 2.52 -20.19 -18.21
C GLU A 132 2.11 -20.20 -16.72
N VAL A 133 2.91 -19.49 -15.90
CA VAL A 133 2.56 -19.11 -14.54
C VAL A 133 2.43 -17.59 -14.50
N LYS A 134 1.27 -17.08 -14.08
CA LYS A 134 1.00 -15.63 -14.11
C LYS A 134 0.32 -15.14 -12.84
N ALA A 135 0.83 -14.04 -12.30
CA ALA A 135 0.22 -13.32 -11.19
C ALA A 135 -0.73 -12.23 -11.73
N TRP A 136 -1.91 -12.15 -11.11
CA TRP A 136 -2.96 -11.18 -11.44
C TRP A 136 -3.29 -10.36 -10.22
N THR A 137 -3.25 -9.07 -10.35
CA THR A 137 -3.63 -8.14 -9.27
C THR A 137 -5.02 -7.58 -9.54
N TYR A 138 -5.85 -7.53 -8.50
CA TYR A 138 -7.22 -7.04 -8.57
C TYR A 138 -7.61 -6.29 -7.30
N HIS A 139 -8.63 -5.44 -7.38
CA HIS A 139 -9.17 -4.77 -6.20
C HIS A 139 -10.03 -5.72 -5.37
N LYS A 140 -9.81 -5.73 -4.06
CA LYS A 140 -10.58 -6.53 -3.11
C LYS A 140 -12.07 -6.22 -3.24
N GLY A 141 -12.89 -7.28 -3.24
CA GLY A 141 -14.34 -7.15 -3.46
C GLY A 141 -14.75 -7.05 -4.93
N TRP A 142 -13.81 -7.00 -5.86
CA TRP A 142 -14.12 -7.21 -7.25
C TRP A 142 -14.62 -8.64 -7.44
N LYS A 143 -15.91 -8.76 -7.79
CA LYS A 143 -16.43 -10.07 -8.23
C LYS A 143 -15.82 -10.30 -9.59
N ALA A 144 -14.74 -11.08 -9.63
CA ALA A 144 -14.24 -11.57 -10.91
C ALA A 144 -15.44 -12.09 -11.70
N PRO A 145 -15.68 -11.64 -12.93
CA PRO A 145 -16.56 -12.38 -13.82
C PRO A 145 -15.99 -13.79 -13.79
N HIS A 146 -16.76 -14.73 -13.27
CA HIS A 146 -16.39 -16.12 -12.94
C HIS A 146 -15.08 -16.49 -13.63
N PRO A 147 -13.97 -16.71 -12.89
CA PRO A 147 -12.68 -16.81 -13.50
C PRO A 147 -12.78 -17.91 -14.49
N TYR A 148 -12.91 -17.51 -15.73
CA TYR A 148 -12.80 -18.41 -16.84
C TYR A 148 -13.48 -19.76 -16.57
N ARG A 149 -14.28 -20.18 -17.45
CA ARG A 149 -14.24 -21.57 -17.82
C ARG A 149 -12.76 -21.87 -18.14
N LEU A 150 -11.99 -22.03 -17.07
CA LEU A 150 -10.65 -22.59 -17.14
C LEU A 150 -10.89 -23.93 -17.81
N ARG A 151 -10.52 -24.02 -19.07
CA ARG A 151 -10.42 -25.29 -19.74
C ARG A 151 -9.73 -26.20 -18.73
N GLU A 152 -10.34 -27.37 -18.50
CA GLU A 152 -9.88 -28.41 -17.58
C GLU A 152 -8.37 -28.40 -17.42
N GLY A 153 -7.86 -28.09 -16.23
CA GLY A 153 -6.44 -28.13 -15.91
C GLY A 153 -5.84 -27.00 -15.10
N ILE A 154 -6.54 -25.89 -14.84
CA ILE A 154 -5.95 -24.80 -14.05
C ILE A 154 -6.56 -24.80 -12.64
N HIS A 155 -5.74 -25.15 -11.64
CA HIS A 155 -6.12 -25.07 -10.24
C HIS A 155 -5.75 -23.70 -9.69
N PRO A 156 -6.67 -22.96 -9.06
CA PRO A 156 -6.32 -21.76 -8.31
C PRO A 156 -5.51 -22.18 -7.08
N CYS A 157 -4.21 -21.90 -7.08
CA CYS A 157 -3.44 -21.98 -5.87
C CYS A 157 -3.90 -20.83 -4.95
N ARG A 158 -4.63 -21.16 -3.87
CA ARG A 158 -4.80 -20.23 -2.76
C ARG A 158 -3.41 -20.01 -2.16
N GLY A 159 -2.83 -18.83 -2.42
CA GLY A 159 -1.62 -18.43 -1.75
C GLY A 159 -1.83 -18.46 -0.24
N HIS A 160 -1.06 -19.28 0.46
CA HIS A 160 -0.88 -19.10 1.89
C HIS A 160 -0.32 -17.70 2.08
N GLN A 161 -0.91 -16.99 3.03
CA GLN A 161 -0.34 -15.75 3.54
C GLN A 161 1.10 -16.07 3.99
N VAL A 162 2.05 -15.46 3.31
CA VAL A 162 3.44 -15.36 3.75
C VAL A 162 3.58 -14.07 4.53
#